data_18af4fac90b462d9893d7755e42edbd3
#
_entry.id   18af4fac90b462d9893d7755e42edbd3
#
_cell.length_a   1.000
_cell.length_b   1.000
_cell.length_c   1.000
_cell.angle_alpha   90.00
_cell.angle_beta   90.00
_cell.angle_gamma   90.00
#
_symmetry.space_group_name_H-M   'P 1'
#
loop_
_entity.id
_entity.type
_entity.pdbx_description
1 polymer ?
#
loop_
_entity_poly.entity_id
_entity_poly.type
_entity_poly.pdbx_seq_one_letter_code
_entity_poly.pdbx_strand_id
1 'polypeptide(L)'
;MTTLIAAFAGDGCQVAYARVVTDYATFAWLCDVYVERDHRGCGLGTRLSEAVVATLRLMSLKRVLLSTLDAHDVYARVGFVPMPNPEKLMILGHSPRQPLSR
;
A
#
# COMPACT_ATOMS: atom_id res chain seq x y z
N MET A 1 -2.64 5.10 13.85
CA MET A 1 -2.67 6.38 13.14
C MET A 1 -2.65 6.16 11.64
N THR A 2 -3.24 7.05 10.88
CA THR A 2 -3.39 6.88 9.45
C THR A 2 -2.78 8.06 8.72
N THR A 3 -2.03 7.76 7.65
CA THR A 3 -1.44 8.77 6.78
C THR A 3 -1.97 8.59 5.38
N LEU A 4 -2.31 9.70 4.73
CA LEU A 4 -2.73 9.70 3.33
C LEU A 4 -1.68 10.39 2.48
N ILE A 5 -1.45 9.81 1.30
CA ILE A 5 -0.63 10.41 0.26
C ILE A 5 -1.52 10.50 -0.97
N ALA A 6 -1.63 11.69 -1.53
CA ALA A 6 -2.57 11.94 -2.61
C ALA A 6 -1.90 12.56 -3.83
N ALA A 7 -2.49 12.32 -4.98
CA ALA A 7 -2.10 12.95 -6.22
C ALA A 7 -3.29 13.77 -6.76
N PHE A 8 -2.99 14.92 -7.34
CA PHE A 8 -4.00 15.85 -7.84
C PHE A 8 -3.78 16.13 -9.32
N ALA A 9 -4.88 16.29 -10.04
CA ALA A 9 -4.83 16.76 -11.41
C ALA A 9 -4.51 18.26 -11.45
N GLY A 10 -4.18 18.79 -12.61
CA GLY A 10 -3.85 20.20 -12.78
C GLY A 10 -4.99 21.15 -12.41
N ASP A 11 -6.22 20.68 -12.42
CA ASP A 11 -7.39 21.47 -12.02
C ASP A 11 -7.67 21.43 -10.51
N GLY A 12 -6.81 20.75 -9.74
CA GLY A 12 -6.95 20.64 -8.29
C GLY A 12 -7.78 19.45 -7.82
N CYS A 13 -8.32 18.64 -8.72
CA CYS A 13 -9.09 17.46 -8.32
C CYS A 13 -8.16 16.33 -7.87
N GLN A 14 -8.50 15.69 -6.77
CA GLN A 14 -7.77 14.51 -6.32
C GLN A 14 -8.09 13.34 -7.24
N VAL A 15 -7.07 12.73 -7.83
CA VAL A 15 -7.21 11.64 -8.81
C VAL A 15 -6.66 10.31 -8.31
N ALA A 16 -5.92 10.33 -7.21
CA ALA A 16 -5.36 9.11 -6.64
C ALA A 16 -5.02 9.33 -5.18
N TYR A 17 -4.98 8.24 -4.41
CA TYR A 17 -4.51 8.30 -3.03
C TYR A 17 -3.97 6.95 -2.59
N ALA A 18 -3.14 6.98 -1.55
CA ALA A 18 -2.72 5.80 -0.83
C ALA A 18 -2.97 6.03 0.66
N ARG A 19 -3.42 5.00 1.34
CA ARG A 19 -3.68 5.06 2.78
C ARG A 19 -2.76 4.09 3.50
N VAL A 20 -2.06 4.60 4.50
CA VAL A 20 -1.09 3.83 5.28
C VAL A 20 -1.47 3.93 6.74
N VAL A 21 -1.52 2.79 7.43
CA VAL A 21 -1.66 2.73 8.88
C VAL A 21 -0.29 2.47 9.47
N THR A 22 0.16 3.31 10.38
CA THR A 22 1.51 3.20 10.93
C THR A 22 1.59 3.77 12.34
N ASP A 23 2.53 3.24 13.13
CA ASP A 23 2.87 3.79 14.44
C ASP A 23 3.99 4.83 14.35
N TYR A 24 4.45 5.12 13.14
CA TYR A 24 5.56 6.04 12.83
C TYR A 24 6.91 5.62 13.42
N ALA A 25 7.02 4.43 13.98
CA ALA A 25 8.23 3.98 14.65
C ALA A 25 8.71 2.62 14.18
N THR A 26 7.80 1.65 14.09
CA THR A 26 8.23 0.26 13.83
C THR A 26 7.58 -0.37 12.61
N PHE A 27 6.38 0.05 12.27
CA PHE A 27 5.54 -0.72 11.36
C PHE A 27 4.65 0.19 10.52
N ALA A 28 4.41 -0.21 9.29
CA ALA A 28 3.39 0.41 8.45
C ALA A 28 2.67 -0.67 7.64
N TRP A 29 1.37 -0.47 7.44
CA TRP A 29 0.56 -1.30 6.56
C TRP A 29 -0.02 -0.42 5.48
N LEU A 30 0.34 -0.69 4.24
CA LEU A 30 -0.25 -0.02 3.09
C LEU A 30 -1.61 -0.65 2.83
N CYS A 31 -2.65 0.10 3.14
CA CYS A 31 -4.01 -0.43 3.11
C CYS A 31 -4.65 -0.32 1.75
N ASP A 32 -4.60 0.87 1.18
CA ASP A 32 -5.29 1.16 -0.06
C ASP A 32 -4.41 1.99 -0.97
N VAL A 33 -4.41 1.64 -2.24
CA VAL A 33 -3.89 2.50 -3.30
C VAL A 33 -5.00 2.59 -4.33
N TYR A 34 -5.48 3.79 -4.57
CA TYR A 34 -6.58 4.02 -5.49
C TYR A 34 -6.21 5.06 -6.53
N VAL A 35 -6.49 4.76 -7.78
CA VAL A 35 -6.36 5.69 -8.89
C VAL A 35 -7.70 5.79 -9.58
N GLU A 36 -8.18 7.01 -9.78
CA GLU A 36 -9.44 7.22 -10.46
C GLU A 36 -9.41 6.62 -11.86
N ARG A 37 -10.54 6.05 -12.28
CA ARG A 37 -10.65 5.29 -13.54
C ARG A 37 -10.07 6.04 -14.73
N ASP A 38 -10.40 7.32 -14.88
CA ASP A 38 -9.98 8.10 -16.04
C ASP A 38 -8.47 8.40 -16.07
N HIS A 39 -7.79 8.14 -14.95
CA HIS A 39 -6.35 8.39 -14.82
C HIS A 39 -5.54 7.10 -14.72
N ARG A 40 -6.17 5.97 -14.95
CA ARG A 40 -5.49 4.67 -14.95
C ARG A 40 -4.76 4.46 -16.27
N GLY A 41 -3.74 3.60 -16.25
CA GLY A 41 -3.00 3.24 -17.44
C GLY A 41 -1.90 4.21 -17.84
N CYS A 42 -1.68 5.28 -17.09
CA CYS A 42 -0.64 6.26 -17.39
C CYS A 42 0.53 6.21 -16.38
N GLY A 43 0.63 5.14 -15.60
CA GLY A 43 1.72 4.98 -14.63
C GLY A 43 1.52 5.71 -13.31
N LEU A 44 0.36 6.29 -13.09
CA LEU A 44 0.10 7.06 -11.87
C LEU A 44 0.15 6.18 -10.61
N GLY A 45 -0.35 4.95 -10.69
CA GLY A 45 -0.29 4.00 -9.57
C GLY A 45 1.13 3.69 -9.17
N THR A 46 2.02 3.48 -10.13
CA THR A 46 3.44 3.24 -9.86
C THR A 46 4.09 4.47 -9.23
N ARG A 47 3.81 5.65 -9.76
CA ARG A 47 4.38 6.90 -9.23
C ARG A 47 3.89 7.17 -7.81
N LEU A 48 2.62 6.90 -7.54
CA LEU A 48 2.07 7.03 -6.20
C LEU A 48 2.74 6.04 -5.24
N SER A 49 2.94 4.80 -5.67
CA SER A 49 3.61 3.79 -4.85
C SER A 49 5.06 4.16 -4.59
N GLU A 50 5.76 4.75 -5.56
CA GLU A 50 7.10 5.28 -5.34
C GLU A 50 7.12 6.37 -4.27
N ALA A 51 6.15 7.27 -4.31
CA ALA A 51 6.04 8.34 -3.32
C ALA A 51 5.78 7.77 -1.92
N VAL A 52 4.92 6.75 -1.82
CA VAL A 52 4.67 6.05 -0.56
C VAL A 52 5.96 5.45 -0.01
N VAL A 53 6.69 4.72 -0.84
CA VAL A 53 7.93 4.08 -0.42
C VAL A 53 8.95 5.12 0.02
N ALA A 54 9.10 6.20 -0.73
CA ALA A 54 10.03 7.26 -0.38
C ALA A 54 9.70 7.86 1.00
N THR A 55 8.42 8.12 1.23
CA THR A 55 7.95 8.66 2.51
C THR A 55 8.23 7.68 3.65
N LEU A 56 7.92 6.42 3.46
CA LEU A 56 8.09 5.41 4.51
C LEU A 56 9.56 5.13 4.80
N ARG A 57 10.42 5.20 3.80
CA ARG A 57 11.88 5.03 4.03
C ARG A 57 12.45 6.11 4.93
N LEU A 58 11.90 7.32 4.89
CA LEU A 58 12.33 8.40 5.78
C LEU A 58 12.01 8.12 7.24
N MET A 59 11.07 7.25 7.51
CA MET A 59 10.67 6.90 8.88
C MET A 59 11.54 5.82 9.50
N SER A 60 12.37 5.15 8.71
CA SER A 60 13.25 4.06 9.17
C SER A 60 12.47 2.96 9.90
N LEU A 61 11.30 2.60 9.40
CA LEU A 61 10.46 1.57 10.01
C LEU A 61 11.10 0.19 9.83
N LYS A 62 10.86 -0.67 10.80
CA LYS A 62 11.35 -2.05 10.74
C LYS A 62 10.66 -2.87 9.67
N ARG A 63 9.38 -2.61 9.45
CA ARG A 63 8.58 -3.37 8.48
C ARG A 63 7.55 -2.49 7.82
N VAL A 64 7.41 -2.69 6.51
CA VAL A 64 6.32 -2.12 5.73
C VAL A 64 5.67 -3.28 4.99
N LEU A 65 4.41 -3.50 5.23
CA LEU A 65 3.66 -4.64 4.70
C LEU A 65 2.50 -4.16 3.84
N LEU A 66 2.13 -4.99 2.90
CA LEU A 66 0.90 -4.81 2.13
C LEU A 66 0.33 -6.18 1.78
N SER A 67 -0.93 -6.17 1.39
CA SER A 67 -1.61 -7.33 0.86
C SER A 67 -2.18 -6.94 -0.50
N THR A 68 -1.97 -7.75 -1.50
CA THR A 68 -2.53 -7.52 -2.83
C THR A 68 -2.92 -8.83 -3.47
N LEU A 69 -4.00 -8.79 -4.23
CA LEU A 69 -4.48 -9.95 -4.96
C LEU A 69 -3.86 -10.02 -6.35
N ASP A 70 -3.69 -8.88 -7.01
CA ASP A 70 -3.38 -8.84 -8.43
C ASP A 70 -2.36 -7.77 -8.84
N ALA A 71 -1.77 -7.06 -7.90
CA ALA A 71 -0.87 -5.96 -8.21
C ALA A 71 0.58 -6.21 -7.78
N HIS A 72 0.99 -7.47 -7.68
CA HIS A 72 2.34 -7.82 -7.26
C HIS A 72 3.42 -7.15 -8.11
N ASP A 73 3.20 -7.08 -9.42
CA ASP A 73 4.19 -6.48 -10.31
C ASP A 73 4.40 -4.99 -10.06
N VAL A 74 3.32 -4.28 -9.74
CA VAL A 74 3.40 -2.84 -9.44
C VAL A 74 4.26 -2.62 -8.23
N TYR A 75 4.00 -3.37 -7.17
CA TYR A 75 4.73 -3.20 -5.92
C TYR A 75 6.16 -3.73 -5.99
N ALA A 76 6.40 -4.78 -6.78
CA ALA A 76 7.75 -5.27 -7.00
C ALA A 76 8.64 -4.20 -7.63
N ARG A 77 8.09 -3.39 -8.52
CA ARG A 77 8.85 -2.32 -9.18
C ARG A 77 9.35 -1.27 -8.21
N VAL A 78 8.69 -1.10 -7.09
CA VAL A 78 9.08 -0.09 -6.09
C VAL A 78 9.78 -0.69 -4.89
N GLY A 79 10.11 -1.98 -4.94
CA GLY A 79 10.97 -2.60 -3.95
C GLY A 79 10.30 -3.61 -3.03
N PHE A 80 9.01 -3.85 -3.16
CA PHE A 80 8.36 -4.88 -2.37
C PHE A 80 8.72 -6.26 -2.91
N VAL A 81 8.89 -7.21 -2.01
CA VAL A 81 9.18 -8.61 -2.35
C VAL A 81 8.21 -9.50 -1.61
N PRO A 82 7.97 -10.73 -2.09
CA PRO A 82 7.17 -11.68 -1.32
C PRO A 82 7.77 -11.85 0.07
N MET A 83 6.90 -12.02 1.07
CA MET A 83 7.36 -12.17 2.44
C MET A 83 8.26 -13.40 2.56
N PRO A 84 9.48 -13.26 3.10
CA PRO A 84 10.43 -14.37 3.15
C PRO A 84 9.97 -15.57 3.97
N ASN A 85 9.20 -15.33 5.02
CA ASN A 85 8.73 -16.39 5.90
C ASN A 85 7.25 -16.17 6.18
N PRO A 86 6.39 -16.41 5.18
CA PRO A 86 4.96 -16.12 5.35
C PRO A 86 4.31 -16.93 6.46
N GLU A 87 4.86 -18.10 6.79
CA GLU A 87 4.35 -18.95 7.86
C GLU A 87 4.52 -18.33 9.24
N LYS A 88 5.32 -17.26 9.37
CA LYS A 88 5.46 -16.56 10.63
C LYS A 88 4.29 -15.60 10.92
N LEU A 89 3.48 -15.32 9.93
CA LEU A 89 2.31 -14.47 10.10
C LEU A 89 1.08 -15.31 10.36
N MET A 90 0.25 -14.80 11.26
CA MET A 90 -1.04 -15.41 11.55
C MET A 90 -2.10 -14.33 11.52
N ILE A 91 -3.31 -14.71 11.18
CA ILE A 91 -4.44 -13.80 11.15
C ILE A 91 -5.56 -14.36 11.99
N LEU A 92 -6.21 -13.47 12.74
CA LEU A 92 -7.39 -13.86 13.50
C LEU A 92 -8.61 -13.68 12.60
N GLY A 93 -9.24 -14.80 12.25
CA GLY A 93 -10.44 -14.77 11.42
C GLY A 93 -11.66 -14.41 12.24
N HIS A 94 -12.69 -13.90 11.57
CA HIS A 94 -13.95 -13.57 12.22
C HIS A 94 -14.68 -14.82 12.68
N SER A 95 -14.61 -15.85 11.86
CA SER A 95 -15.28 -17.10 12.13
C SER A 95 -14.70 -18.16 11.18
N PRO A 96 -14.73 -19.44 11.57
CA PRO A 96 -14.27 -20.50 10.67
C PRO A 96 -15.04 -20.57 9.35
N ARG A 97 -16.25 -20.01 9.32
CA ARG A 97 -17.08 -20.02 8.11
C ARG A 97 -16.92 -18.77 7.26
N GLN A 98 -16.16 -17.79 7.73
CA GLN A 98 -15.97 -16.53 7.04
C GLN A 98 -14.48 -16.27 6.88
N PRO A 99 -13.82 -17.00 6.00
CA PRO A 99 -12.41 -16.74 5.76
C PRO A 99 -12.22 -15.32 5.27
N LEU A 100 -11.15 -14.70 5.69
CA LEU A 100 -10.84 -13.36 5.22
C LEU A 100 -10.43 -13.43 3.76
N SER A 101 -11.05 -12.58 2.94
CA SER A 101 -10.76 -12.52 1.52
C SER A 101 -9.73 -11.44 1.30
N ARG A 102 -8.55 -11.61 1.15
CA ARG A 102 -7.48 -10.62 0.95
C ARG A 102 -6.80 -10.20 2.21
#